data_05bc07f831c542075d7fd6a34bd009d0
#
_entry.id   05bc07f831c542075d7fd6a34bd009d0
#
_cell.length_a   1.000
_cell.length_b   1.000
_cell.length_c   1.000
_cell.angle_alpha   90.00
_cell.angle_beta   90.00
_cell.angle_gamma   90.00
#
_symmetry.space_group_name_H-M   'P 1'
#
loop_
_entity.id
_entity.type
_entity.pdbx_description
1 polymer ?
#
loop_
_entity_poly.entity_id
_entity_poly.type
_entity_poly.pdbx_seq_one_letter_code
_entity_poly.pdbx_strand_id
1 'polypeptide(L)'
;MSGERRILPVGKEGELLVHEDDLQGGTGLLDLVALDADYDADMEETMEDVRRAKEAVDALSQKISPRQVALAGIVLLMFMGVLLSGWYWMLPRDSVNVETQYMQRGGHLMMSEIHNTGSRAITDVVVQVHFESANGSEIYETMRIEVDSISAHSSIAGDDLEMLVVGYTVWDEYRITVELEWTDYTGEAQSESW
;
A
#
# COMPACT_ATOMS: atom_id res chain seq x y z
N MET A 1 26.77 -26.58 28.57
CA MET A 1 25.85 -27.75 28.64
C MET A 1 24.52 -27.30 28.14
N SER A 2 24.22 -27.69 26.90
CA SER A 2 23.02 -27.23 26.15
C SER A 2 21.84 -28.10 26.57
N GLY A 3 20.84 -27.52 27.20
CA GLY A 3 19.59 -28.19 27.57
C GLY A 3 18.66 -28.27 26.36
N GLU A 4 18.62 -29.43 25.75
CA GLU A 4 17.71 -29.77 24.65
C GLU A 4 16.29 -29.93 25.21
N ARG A 5 15.39 -28.99 24.86
CA ARG A 5 13.96 -29.11 25.18
C ARG A 5 13.33 -30.13 24.24
N ARG A 6 13.04 -31.32 24.74
CA ARG A 6 12.22 -32.30 24.02
C ARG A 6 10.77 -31.83 23.99
N ILE A 7 10.31 -31.52 22.79
CA ILE A 7 8.88 -31.28 22.52
C ILE A 7 8.24 -32.64 22.31
N LEU A 8 7.28 -32.99 23.16
CA LEU A 8 6.48 -34.20 23.02
C LEU A 8 5.43 -34.02 21.92
N PRO A 9 5.22 -34.99 21.02
CA PRO A 9 4.21 -34.89 19.98
C PRO A 9 2.80 -35.06 20.60
N VAL A 10 1.95 -34.06 20.37
CA VAL A 10 0.52 -34.11 20.68
C VAL A 10 -0.19 -34.88 19.57
N GLY A 11 -0.84 -35.97 19.91
CA GLY A 11 -1.69 -36.74 19.00
C GLY A 11 -2.97 -35.97 18.64
N LYS A 12 -3.57 -36.30 17.48
CA LYS A 12 -4.72 -35.64 16.87
C LYS A 12 -6.03 -35.66 17.69
N GLU A 13 -6.07 -36.30 18.83
CA GLU A 13 -7.28 -36.49 19.66
C GLU A 13 -7.12 -36.03 21.12
N GLY A 14 -6.06 -35.30 21.45
CA GLY A 14 -5.88 -34.75 22.80
C GLY A 14 -5.57 -35.79 23.89
N GLU A 15 -5.24 -37.02 23.50
CA GLU A 15 -4.85 -38.08 24.43
C GLU A 15 -3.35 -38.04 24.68
N LEU A 16 -2.95 -37.76 25.91
CA LEU A 16 -1.57 -37.82 26.38
C LEU A 16 -1.11 -39.27 26.39
N LEU A 17 -0.28 -39.67 25.41
CA LEU A 17 0.38 -40.97 25.41
C LEU A 17 1.53 -40.95 26.43
N VAL A 18 1.26 -41.46 27.62
CA VAL A 18 2.30 -41.72 28.64
C VAL A 18 3.00 -43.02 28.31
N HIS A 19 4.31 -42.97 28.09
CA HIS A 19 5.12 -44.15 27.86
C HIS A 19 5.34 -44.87 29.20
N GLU A 20 5.17 -46.22 29.22
CA GLU A 20 5.24 -47.05 30.42
C GLU A 20 6.62 -47.01 31.12
N ASP A 21 7.66 -46.57 30.45
CA ASP A 21 9.01 -46.42 30.99
C ASP A 21 9.21 -45.20 31.94
N ASP A 22 8.29 -44.25 31.92
CA ASP A 22 8.38 -43.01 32.77
C ASP A 22 7.78 -43.25 34.19
N LEU A 23 7.20 -44.39 34.45
CA LEU A 23 6.51 -44.70 35.73
C LEU A 23 7.44 -45.28 36.82
N GLN A 24 8.74 -45.43 36.56
CA GLN A 24 9.68 -46.01 37.58
C GLN A 24 10.32 -44.98 38.51
N GLY A 25 10.05 -43.70 38.38
CA GLY A 25 10.44 -42.69 39.34
C GLY A 25 9.20 -42.03 39.97
N GLY A 26 8.90 -42.32 41.21
CA GLY A 26 7.68 -41.90 41.93
C GLY A 26 7.49 -40.38 42.10
N THR A 27 8.09 -39.54 41.26
CA THR A 27 7.95 -38.11 41.20
C THR A 27 7.10 -37.63 40.00
N GLY A 28 6.96 -38.42 38.93
CA GLY A 28 6.28 -38.01 37.70
C GLY A 28 4.77 -37.79 37.86
N LEU A 29 4.13 -38.58 38.73
CA LEU A 29 2.67 -38.50 38.91
C LEU A 29 2.26 -37.27 39.76
N LEU A 30 3.11 -36.89 40.74
CA LEU A 30 2.88 -35.70 41.57
C LEU A 30 3.14 -34.40 40.79
N ASP A 31 4.09 -34.43 39.84
CA ASP A 31 4.37 -33.29 38.95
C ASP A 31 3.23 -33.10 37.93
N LEU A 32 2.63 -34.18 37.42
CA LEU A 32 1.48 -34.08 36.51
C LEU A 32 0.22 -33.55 37.20
N VAL A 33 -0.03 -33.96 38.44
CA VAL A 33 -1.16 -33.48 39.26
C VAL A 33 -0.94 -32.02 39.68
N ALA A 34 0.31 -31.59 39.93
CA ALA A 34 0.63 -30.20 40.23
C ALA A 34 0.47 -29.27 38.99
N LEU A 35 0.83 -29.80 37.81
CA LEU A 35 0.62 -29.06 36.55
C LEU A 35 -0.86 -28.90 36.19
N ASP A 36 -1.68 -29.94 36.47
CA ASP A 36 -3.13 -29.87 36.21
C ASP A 36 -3.83 -28.89 37.20
N ALA A 37 -3.38 -28.90 38.49
CA ALA A 37 -3.90 -27.97 39.50
C ALA A 37 -3.50 -26.50 39.22
N ASP A 38 -2.32 -26.25 38.65
CA ASP A 38 -1.86 -24.91 38.28
C ASP A 38 -2.61 -24.40 37.04
N TYR A 39 -2.92 -25.28 36.06
CA TYR A 39 -3.71 -24.96 34.88
C TYR A 39 -5.16 -24.66 35.23
N ASP A 40 -5.78 -25.38 36.16
CA ASP A 40 -7.14 -25.12 36.64
C ASP A 40 -7.23 -23.80 37.43
N ALA A 41 -6.18 -23.44 38.20
CA ALA A 41 -6.13 -22.17 38.92
C ALA A 41 -6.02 -20.96 37.96
N ASP A 42 -5.19 -21.08 36.93
CA ASP A 42 -5.05 -20.01 35.89
C ASP A 42 -6.35 -19.86 35.08
N MET A 43 -7.09 -20.96 34.85
CA MET A 43 -8.36 -20.94 34.15
C MET A 43 -9.48 -20.33 35.01
N GLU A 44 -9.51 -20.59 36.30
CA GLU A 44 -10.47 -19.95 37.24
C GLU A 44 -10.21 -18.44 37.35
N GLU A 45 -8.95 -18.02 37.43
CA GLU A 45 -8.58 -16.59 37.48
C GLU A 45 -8.98 -15.84 36.19
N THR A 46 -8.72 -16.44 35.02
CA THR A 46 -9.15 -15.87 33.73
C THR A 46 -10.67 -15.83 33.58
N MET A 47 -11.40 -16.83 34.08
CA MET A 47 -12.87 -16.82 34.08
C MET A 47 -13.44 -15.75 35.03
N GLU A 48 -12.81 -15.52 36.17
CA GLU A 48 -13.26 -14.51 37.11
C GLU A 48 -13.01 -13.09 36.57
N ASP A 49 -11.89 -12.87 35.86
CA ASP A 49 -11.61 -11.59 35.18
C ASP A 49 -12.57 -11.33 34.01
N VAL A 50 -12.91 -12.35 33.22
CA VAL A 50 -13.94 -12.24 32.16
C VAL A 50 -15.30 -11.92 32.77
N ARG A 51 -15.65 -12.53 33.93
CA ARG A 51 -16.91 -12.25 34.61
C ARG A 51 -16.97 -10.84 35.16
N ARG A 52 -15.88 -10.35 35.77
CA ARG A 52 -15.76 -8.97 36.24
C ARG A 52 -15.84 -7.95 35.10
N ALA A 53 -15.19 -8.25 33.99
CA ALA A 53 -15.25 -7.44 32.78
C ALA A 53 -16.68 -7.35 32.23
N LYS A 54 -17.38 -8.51 32.20
CA LYS A 54 -18.78 -8.57 31.75
C LYS A 54 -19.71 -7.79 32.69
N GLU A 55 -19.58 -7.93 34.01
CA GLU A 55 -20.39 -7.18 34.99
C GLU A 55 -20.13 -5.67 34.88
N ALA A 56 -18.87 -5.25 34.62
CA ALA A 56 -18.53 -3.86 34.40
C ALA A 56 -19.15 -3.32 33.08
N VAL A 57 -19.15 -4.11 32.00
CA VAL A 57 -19.79 -3.76 30.74
C VAL A 57 -21.30 -3.66 30.90
N ASP A 58 -21.95 -4.59 31.62
CA ASP A 58 -23.38 -4.58 31.85
C ASP A 58 -23.79 -3.39 32.72
N ALA A 59 -22.98 -3.05 33.74
CA ALA A 59 -23.22 -1.86 34.56
C ALA A 59 -23.07 -0.54 33.79
N LEU A 60 -22.14 -0.49 32.84
CA LEU A 60 -21.93 0.64 31.93
C LEU A 60 -23.10 0.72 30.91
N SER A 61 -23.53 -0.41 30.36
CA SER A 61 -24.62 -0.46 29.37
C SER A 61 -25.94 0.04 29.92
N GLN A 62 -26.22 -0.19 31.20
CA GLN A 62 -27.44 0.32 31.87
C GLN A 62 -27.41 1.83 32.10
N LYS A 63 -26.23 2.45 32.16
CA LYS A 63 -26.09 3.91 32.36
C LYS A 63 -26.10 4.71 31.07
N ILE A 64 -25.78 4.08 29.95
CA ILE A 64 -25.60 4.76 28.67
C ILE A 64 -26.89 4.68 27.85
N SER A 65 -27.48 5.83 27.52
CA SER A 65 -28.67 5.83 26.67
C SER A 65 -28.30 5.44 25.21
N PRO A 66 -29.18 4.76 24.47
CA PRO A 66 -28.96 4.41 23.07
C PRO A 66 -28.59 5.63 22.20
N ARG A 67 -29.12 6.80 22.55
CA ARG A 67 -28.81 8.07 21.86
C ARG A 67 -27.35 8.51 22.06
N GLN A 68 -26.78 8.29 23.24
CA GLN A 68 -25.40 8.62 23.55
C GLN A 68 -24.44 7.71 22.80
N VAL A 69 -24.78 6.42 22.66
CA VAL A 69 -24.01 5.47 21.87
C VAL A 69 -24.01 5.86 20.38
N ALA A 70 -25.18 6.20 19.85
CA ALA A 70 -25.31 6.66 18.47
C ALA A 70 -24.50 7.95 18.23
N LEU A 71 -24.58 8.92 19.14
CA LEU A 71 -23.82 10.16 19.03
C LEU A 71 -22.30 9.92 19.11
N ALA A 72 -21.86 9.06 20.03
CA ALA A 72 -20.44 8.68 20.14
C ALA A 72 -19.97 7.97 18.87
N GLY A 73 -20.78 7.10 18.27
CA GLY A 73 -20.51 6.46 17.00
C GLY A 73 -20.33 7.46 15.85
N ILE A 74 -21.22 8.45 15.77
CA ILE A 74 -21.10 9.51 14.75
C ILE A 74 -19.82 10.33 14.94
N VAL A 75 -19.52 10.73 16.18
CA VAL A 75 -18.30 11.49 16.49
C VAL A 75 -17.05 10.67 16.15
N LEU A 76 -17.04 9.39 16.48
CA LEU A 76 -15.93 8.48 16.15
C LEU A 76 -15.75 8.36 14.64
N LEU A 77 -16.84 8.20 13.88
CA LEU A 77 -16.80 8.15 12.41
C LEU A 77 -16.27 9.46 11.81
N MET A 78 -16.71 10.60 12.32
CA MET A 78 -16.18 11.89 11.87
C MET A 78 -14.69 12.03 12.18
N PHE A 79 -14.26 11.65 13.38
CA PHE A 79 -12.85 11.68 13.77
C PHE A 79 -12.00 10.75 12.91
N MET A 80 -12.50 9.53 12.66
CA MET A 80 -11.84 8.58 11.76
C MET A 80 -11.73 9.13 10.33
N GLY A 81 -12.78 9.79 9.84
CA GLY A 81 -12.78 10.44 8.53
C GLY A 81 -11.74 11.55 8.42
N VAL A 82 -11.60 12.38 9.47
CA VAL A 82 -10.57 13.43 9.53
C VAL A 82 -9.16 12.82 9.58
N LEU A 83 -8.96 11.76 10.38
CA LEU A 83 -7.67 11.07 10.46
C LEU A 83 -7.27 10.45 9.12
N LEU A 84 -8.19 9.75 8.46
CA LEU A 84 -7.95 9.13 7.15
C LEU A 84 -7.69 10.18 6.08
N SER A 85 -8.43 11.29 6.10
CA SER A 85 -8.21 12.41 5.20
C SER A 85 -6.84 13.05 5.44
N GLY A 86 -6.48 13.32 6.70
CA GLY A 86 -5.17 13.86 7.05
C GLY A 86 -4.03 12.93 6.64
N TRP A 87 -4.19 11.63 6.89
CA TRP A 87 -3.24 10.61 6.46
C TRP A 87 -3.05 10.60 4.94
N TYR A 88 -4.16 10.66 4.19
CA TYR A 88 -4.14 10.72 2.73
C TYR A 88 -3.36 11.93 2.19
N TRP A 89 -3.53 13.10 2.80
CA TRP A 89 -2.85 14.33 2.38
C TRP A 89 -1.41 14.46 2.90
N MET A 90 -1.08 13.77 4.00
CA MET A 90 0.24 13.88 4.64
C MET A 90 1.27 12.94 4.03
N LEU A 91 0.83 11.80 3.46
CA LEU A 91 1.72 10.87 2.78
C LEU A 91 2.19 11.46 1.45
N PRO A 92 3.50 11.66 1.28
CA PRO A 92 4.05 12.05 0.00
C PRO A 92 3.76 10.96 -1.03
N ARG A 93 3.29 11.36 -2.19
CA ARG A 93 3.02 10.47 -3.32
C ARG A 93 3.62 11.09 -4.55
N ASP A 94 4.35 10.29 -5.28
CA ASP A 94 4.80 10.60 -6.60
C ASP A 94 3.83 9.92 -7.57
N SER A 95 3.27 10.71 -8.43
CA SER A 95 2.37 10.23 -9.48
C SER A 95 2.41 11.24 -10.60
N VAL A 96 2.89 10.81 -11.73
CA VAL A 96 2.93 11.59 -12.95
C VAL A 96 2.07 10.89 -13.98
N ASN A 97 1.34 11.66 -14.76
CA ASN A 97 0.54 11.17 -15.87
C ASN A 97 0.85 12.01 -17.12
N VAL A 98 0.94 11.37 -18.26
CA VAL A 98 1.13 12.04 -19.54
C VAL A 98 -0.09 11.81 -20.41
N GLU A 99 -0.67 12.89 -20.90
CA GLU A 99 -1.75 12.85 -21.89
C GLU A 99 -1.23 13.35 -23.22
N THR A 100 -1.29 12.52 -24.24
CA THR A 100 -0.84 12.89 -25.60
C THR A 100 -2.03 12.91 -26.54
N GLN A 101 -2.21 14.04 -27.21
CA GLN A 101 -3.20 14.18 -28.27
C GLN A 101 -2.50 14.19 -29.62
N TYR A 102 -2.98 13.34 -30.51
CA TYR A 102 -2.45 13.21 -31.85
C TYR A 102 -3.46 13.74 -32.89
N MET A 103 -2.98 14.59 -33.75
CA MET A 103 -3.77 15.16 -34.83
C MET A 103 -3.04 15.06 -36.16
N GLN A 104 -3.79 14.69 -37.21
CA GLN A 104 -3.31 14.69 -38.59
C GLN A 104 -3.86 15.92 -39.34
N ARG A 105 -3.04 16.92 -39.55
CA ARG A 105 -3.44 18.15 -40.25
C ARG A 105 -2.26 18.74 -41.03
N GLY A 106 -2.03 18.21 -42.25
CA GLY A 106 -0.88 18.63 -43.06
C GLY A 106 0.48 18.10 -42.58
N GLY A 107 0.47 17.18 -41.62
CA GLY A 107 1.56 16.53 -40.93
C GLY A 107 1.04 15.77 -39.75
N HIS A 108 1.94 15.25 -38.94
CA HIS A 108 1.63 14.56 -37.69
C HIS A 108 1.91 15.52 -36.54
N LEU A 109 0.88 16.07 -35.93
CA LEU A 109 0.99 16.93 -34.78
C LEU A 109 0.70 16.16 -33.51
N MET A 110 1.66 16.14 -32.61
CA MET A 110 1.55 15.55 -31.27
C MET A 110 1.62 16.68 -30.26
N MET A 111 0.68 16.73 -29.34
CA MET A 111 0.64 17.65 -28.22
C MET A 111 0.61 16.83 -26.94
N SER A 112 1.58 17.04 -26.09
CA SER A 112 1.65 16.34 -24.82
C SER A 112 1.40 17.29 -23.65
N GLU A 113 0.70 16.80 -22.65
CA GLU A 113 0.50 17.48 -21.38
C GLU A 113 0.97 16.57 -20.25
N ILE A 114 1.80 17.10 -19.38
CA ILE A 114 2.36 16.37 -18.25
C ILE A 114 1.69 16.85 -16.98
N HIS A 115 1.05 15.93 -16.28
CA HIS A 115 0.35 16.19 -15.02
C HIS A 115 1.14 15.62 -13.85
N ASN A 116 1.64 16.45 -12.97
CA ASN A 116 2.08 15.99 -11.66
C ASN A 116 0.87 15.89 -10.73
N THR A 117 0.31 14.68 -10.61
CA THR A 117 -0.80 14.38 -9.69
C THR A 117 -0.31 14.03 -8.28
N GLY A 118 0.99 13.99 -8.09
CA GLY A 118 1.65 13.78 -6.80
C GLY A 118 1.44 14.92 -5.82
N SER A 119 1.75 14.68 -4.56
CA SER A 119 1.63 15.66 -3.48
C SER A 119 2.87 16.53 -3.28
N ARG A 120 3.93 16.29 -4.06
CA ARG A 120 5.21 17.00 -4.03
C ARG A 120 5.61 17.44 -5.43
N ALA A 121 6.45 18.46 -5.50
CA ALA A 121 7.06 18.86 -6.75
C ALA A 121 8.07 17.80 -7.21
N ILE A 122 8.13 17.58 -8.51
CA ILE A 122 9.16 16.80 -9.17
C ILE A 122 10.16 17.74 -9.84
N THR A 123 11.40 17.33 -9.96
CA THR A 123 12.50 18.15 -10.51
C THR A 123 13.24 17.40 -11.60
N ASP A 124 14.06 18.14 -12.35
CA ASP A 124 14.90 17.59 -13.43
C ASP A 124 14.09 16.73 -14.41
N VAL A 125 12.92 17.25 -14.81
CA VAL A 125 11.99 16.51 -15.66
C VAL A 125 12.49 16.54 -17.11
N VAL A 126 12.74 15.37 -17.67
CA VAL A 126 13.15 15.19 -19.07
C VAL A 126 12.06 14.42 -19.80
N VAL A 127 11.54 15.02 -20.85
CA VAL A 127 10.52 14.45 -21.72
C VAL A 127 11.15 14.07 -23.04
N GLN A 128 10.99 12.83 -23.48
CA GLN A 128 11.37 12.40 -24.81
C GLN A 128 10.15 11.84 -25.53
N VAL A 129 9.86 12.39 -26.70
CA VAL A 129 8.78 11.91 -27.55
C VAL A 129 9.40 11.31 -28.80
N HIS A 130 9.12 10.04 -29.05
CA HIS A 130 9.60 9.31 -30.21
C HIS A 130 8.45 9.08 -31.20
N PHE A 131 8.66 9.48 -32.44
CA PHE A 131 7.79 9.13 -33.55
C PHE A 131 8.44 8.01 -34.33
N GLU A 132 7.81 6.85 -34.35
CA GLU A 132 8.42 5.59 -34.79
C GLU A 132 7.56 4.90 -35.85
N SER A 133 8.18 3.94 -36.55
CA SER A 133 7.46 2.97 -37.37
C SER A 133 6.48 2.14 -36.52
N ALA A 134 5.41 1.64 -37.10
CA ALA A 134 4.37 0.87 -36.41
C ALA A 134 4.90 -0.33 -35.60
N ASN A 135 6.03 -0.91 -36.04
CA ASN A 135 6.68 -2.04 -35.39
C ASN A 135 7.79 -1.60 -34.39
N GLY A 136 8.03 -0.31 -34.25
CA GLY A 136 9.08 0.23 -33.35
C GLY A 136 10.52 -0.04 -33.81
N SER A 137 10.71 -0.46 -35.08
CA SER A 137 12.04 -0.82 -35.57
C SER A 137 12.88 0.39 -35.99
N GLU A 138 12.25 1.51 -36.28
CA GLU A 138 12.90 2.72 -36.78
C GLU A 138 12.26 3.94 -36.12
N ILE A 139 13.10 4.79 -35.51
CA ILE A 139 12.71 6.09 -34.97
C ILE A 139 12.90 7.12 -36.08
N TYR A 140 11.84 7.79 -36.48
CA TYR A 140 11.85 8.79 -37.53
C TYR A 140 12.18 10.17 -37.00
N GLU A 141 11.65 10.53 -35.83
CA GLU A 141 11.85 11.81 -35.19
C GLU A 141 11.87 11.67 -33.68
N THR A 142 12.65 12.50 -33.01
CA THR A 142 12.70 12.55 -31.54
C THR A 142 12.68 13.99 -31.07
N MET A 143 11.82 14.29 -30.14
CA MET A 143 11.80 15.56 -29.41
C MET A 143 12.25 15.32 -27.98
N ARG A 144 13.14 16.17 -27.46
CA ARG A 144 13.60 16.14 -26.07
C ARG A 144 13.46 17.51 -25.45
N ILE A 145 12.83 17.55 -24.30
CA ILE A 145 12.57 18.77 -23.54
C ILE A 145 13.01 18.55 -22.10
N GLU A 146 13.59 19.57 -21.52
CA GLU A 146 14.00 19.59 -20.13
C GLU A 146 13.23 20.70 -19.40
N VAL A 147 12.62 20.32 -18.26
CA VAL A 147 11.84 21.21 -17.40
C VAL A 147 12.42 21.14 -16.01
N ASP A 148 12.80 22.27 -15.44
CA ASP A 148 13.46 22.32 -14.13
C ASP A 148 12.60 21.69 -13.01
N SER A 149 11.29 21.99 -13.02
CA SER A 149 10.39 21.42 -12.02
C SER A 149 8.92 21.55 -12.41
N ILE A 150 8.09 20.60 -11.92
CA ILE A 150 6.64 20.65 -12.00
C ILE A 150 6.09 20.60 -10.56
N SER A 151 5.35 21.63 -10.17
CA SER A 151 4.76 21.70 -8.83
C SER A 151 3.74 20.59 -8.59
N ALA A 152 3.50 20.27 -7.31
CA ALA A 152 2.43 19.34 -6.93
C ALA A 152 1.07 19.80 -7.49
N HIS A 153 0.26 18.86 -7.96
CA HIS A 153 -1.09 19.09 -8.49
C HIS A 153 -1.13 20.12 -9.62
N SER A 154 -0.08 20.19 -10.43
CA SER A 154 -0.01 21.08 -11.59
C SER A 154 0.31 20.32 -12.86
N SER A 155 0.00 20.94 -14.00
CA SER A 155 0.36 20.42 -15.31
C SER A 155 1.17 21.42 -16.10
N ILE A 156 1.93 20.90 -17.05
CA ILE A 156 2.63 21.69 -18.06
C ILE A 156 2.15 21.22 -19.43
N ALA A 157 1.72 22.15 -20.23
CA ALA A 157 1.36 22.00 -21.62
C ALA A 157 1.81 23.25 -22.37
N GLY A 158 1.89 23.18 -23.68
CA GLY A 158 2.17 24.34 -24.52
C GLY A 158 3.11 24.04 -25.66
N ASP A 159 3.53 25.10 -26.35
CA ASP A 159 4.31 25.04 -27.58
C ASP A 159 5.59 24.19 -27.48
N ASP A 160 6.23 24.17 -26.30
CA ASP A 160 7.43 23.38 -26.06
C ASP A 160 7.14 21.86 -26.01
N LEU A 161 5.90 21.45 -25.75
CA LEU A 161 5.43 20.06 -25.73
C LEU A 161 4.66 19.67 -27.00
N GLU A 162 4.80 20.49 -28.06
CA GLU A 162 4.21 20.23 -29.36
C GLU A 162 5.29 19.75 -30.33
N MET A 163 5.07 18.59 -30.94
CA MET A 163 5.94 18.03 -31.97
C MET A 163 5.19 17.95 -33.29
N LEU A 164 5.69 18.66 -34.31
CA LEU A 164 5.18 18.61 -35.67
C LEU A 164 6.12 17.82 -36.57
N VAL A 165 5.69 16.65 -36.99
CA VAL A 165 6.41 15.81 -37.94
C VAL A 165 5.83 15.97 -39.33
N VAL A 166 6.67 16.35 -40.28
CA VAL A 166 6.30 16.55 -41.68
C VAL A 166 7.11 15.64 -42.62
N GLY A 167 6.56 15.37 -43.80
CA GLY A 167 7.27 14.55 -44.81
C GLY A 167 6.93 13.06 -44.74
N TYR A 168 6.10 12.67 -43.78
CA TYR A 168 5.60 11.29 -43.68
C TYR A 168 4.14 11.22 -44.12
N THR A 169 3.79 10.07 -44.70
CA THR A 169 2.41 9.88 -45.20
C THR A 169 1.42 9.71 -44.03
N VAL A 170 0.24 10.31 -44.17
CA VAL A 170 -0.84 10.14 -43.18
C VAL A 170 -1.61 8.83 -43.32
N TRP A 171 -1.25 8.01 -44.31
CA TRP A 171 -1.93 6.73 -44.58
C TRP A 171 -1.25 5.53 -43.93
N ASP A 172 -0.04 5.71 -43.44
CA ASP A 172 0.70 4.67 -42.76
C ASP A 172 0.43 4.73 -41.24
N GLU A 173 0.61 3.59 -40.58
CA GLU A 173 0.52 3.49 -39.14
C GLU A 173 1.87 3.83 -38.49
N TYR A 174 1.82 4.65 -37.44
CA TYR A 174 2.98 5.05 -36.67
C TYR A 174 2.75 4.77 -35.18
N ARG A 175 3.85 4.60 -34.45
CA ARG A 175 3.85 4.52 -33.00
C ARG A 175 4.40 5.82 -32.43
N ILE A 176 3.77 6.29 -31.39
CA ILE A 176 4.24 7.41 -30.58
C ILE A 176 4.57 6.83 -29.22
N THR A 177 5.81 7.02 -28.78
CA THR A 177 6.26 6.63 -27.44
C THR A 177 6.70 7.88 -26.71
N VAL A 178 6.19 8.10 -25.52
CA VAL A 178 6.58 9.20 -24.64
C VAL A 178 7.33 8.61 -23.46
N GLU A 179 8.58 9.00 -23.30
CA GLU A 179 9.41 8.62 -22.16
C GLU A 179 9.58 9.85 -21.27
N LEU A 180 9.35 9.67 -19.98
CA LEU A 180 9.51 10.69 -18.97
C LEU A 180 10.49 10.21 -17.91
N GLU A 181 11.50 11.03 -17.65
CA GLU A 181 12.44 10.86 -16.56
C GLU A 181 12.29 12.05 -15.60
N TRP A 182 12.30 11.80 -14.31
CA TRP A 182 12.26 12.87 -13.30
C TRP A 182 12.94 12.48 -12.02
N THR A 183 13.31 13.46 -11.23
CA THR A 183 13.79 13.26 -9.86
C THR A 183 12.63 13.49 -8.90
N ASP A 184 12.33 12.50 -8.07
CA ASP A 184 11.28 12.56 -7.07
C ASP A 184 11.68 13.42 -5.86
N TYR A 185 10.76 13.58 -4.91
CA TYR A 185 10.99 14.37 -3.70
C TYR A 185 12.05 13.75 -2.76
N THR A 186 12.43 12.48 -2.94
CA THR A 186 13.50 11.80 -2.19
C THR A 186 14.87 11.99 -2.83
N GLY A 187 14.91 12.50 -4.06
CA GLY A 187 16.10 12.63 -4.87
C GLY A 187 16.43 11.38 -5.68
N GLU A 188 15.48 10.44 -5.79
CA GLU A 188 15.63 9.26 -6.63
C GLU A 188 15.15 9.56 -8.06
N ALA A 189 15.92 9.07 -9.05
CA ALA A 189 15.52 9.17 -10.44
C ALA A 189 14.45 8.11 -10.75
N GLN A 190 13.36 8.57 -11.34
CA GLN A 190 12.24 7.76 -11.80
C GLN A 190 12.14 7.86 -13.31
N SER A 191 11.63 6.81 -13.96
CA SER A 191 11.36 6.83 -15.40
C SER A 191 10.12 6.01 -15.72
N GLU A 192 9.31 6.50 -16.65
CA GLU A 192 8.11 5.84 -17.12
C GLU A 192 7.91 6.08 -18.61
N SER A 193 7.26 5.14 -19.32
CA SER A 193 6.99 5.24 -20.76
C SER A 193 5.53 4.93 -21.06
N TRP A 194 4.92 5.69 -21.97
CA TRP A 194 3.54 5.59 -22.42
C TRP A 194 3.42 5.36 -23.92
#